data_0413ffceb712f9dda6a65cd2a9dd1a57
#
_entry.id   0413ffceb712f9dda6a65cd2a9dd1a57
#
_cell.length_a   1.000
_cell.length_b   1.000
_cell.length_c   1.000
_cell.angle_alpha   90.00
_cell.angle_beta   90.00
_cell.angle_gamma   90.00
#
_symmetry.space_group_name_H-M   'P 1'
#
loop_
_entity.id
_entity.type
_entity.pdbx_description
1 polymer ?
#
loop_
_entity_poly.entity_id
_entity_poly.type
_entity_poly.pdbx_seq_one_letter_code
_entity_poly.pdbx_strand_id
1 'polypeptide(L)'
;MLKKISTLVIILSLIYGCGGEGEIQNNYNDGFDRFELLTNLTDNIIIPAYANFQLEILELENAKENFISNINQTSLDLLREKWLDAYLAWQHVEMFDINKAEEIDYRRKMNAYPCNVTRINLNISSQEYDFNNSNYYSSQGFPALDYMLNGIQQDILEAYTGLNGTQNLDYLSNLISQIVVNTEDIINEWNADRDIFISSTSNTATSSLNKITNDFIFYYEKGFRANKFGIPAGVFSGSPLPENIEAYYHNILTGNTSQILSLEALQAVKKFFSGISFDNSYQGLGLSDYLLHLDALNNNENLGDVISTTFEQAETSISDLDDDLMNQINTNNYEMLVTYDKIQAGVVLLKVDMLGFLSIDVDYLDADGD
;
A
#
# COMPACT_ATOMS: atom_id res chain seq x y z
N MET A 1 49.03 -69.07 31.12
CA MET A 1 48.39 -67.81 31.47
C MET A 1 48.48 -66.90 30.24
N LEU A 2 47.48 -66.87 29.40
CA LEU A 2 47.47 -66.08 28.15
C LEU A 2 47.00 -64.65 28.43
N LYS A 3 47.87 -63.68 28.11
CA LYS A 3 47.51 -62.26 28.07
C LYS A 3 46.75 -61.99 26.77
N LYS A 4 45.48 -61.53 26.86
CA LYS A 4 44.71 -60.97 25.72
C LYS A 4 45.13 -59.53 25.54
N ILE A 5 45.73 -59.27 24.40
CA ILE A 5 45.98 -57.90 23.90
C ILE A 5 44.73 -57.51 23.14
N SER A 6 44.04 -56.45 23.62
CA SER A 6 42.91 -55.89 22.97
C SER A 6 43.34 -54.70 22.06
N THR A 7 43.28 -54.92 20.76
CA THR A 7 43.62 -53.88 19.76
C THR A 7 42.49 -52.95 19.61
N LEU A 8 42.66 -51.71 20.05
CA LEU A 8 41.70 -50.62 19.85
C LEU A 8 41.89 -50.06 18.43
N VAL A 9 40.94 -50.32 17.55
CA VAL A 9 40.88 -49.69 16.21
C VAL A 9 40.18 -48.34 16.35
N ILE A 10 40.94 -47.24 16.21
CA ILE A 10 40.40 -45.89 16.12
C ILE A 10 39.96 -45.65 14.67
N ILE A 11 38.66 -45.64 14.43
CA ILE A 11 38.08 -45.19 13.14
C ILE A 11 38.05 -43.68 13.18
N LEU A 12 38.96 -43.06 12.42
CA LEU A 12 38.95 -41.61 12.16
C LEU A 12 37.92 -41.33 11.08
N SER A 13 36.69 -40.97 11.48
CA SER A 13 35.69 -40.48 10.58
C SER A 13 36.03 -39.04 10.16
N LEU A 14 36.55 -38.88 8.95
CA LEU A 14 36.66 -37.60 8.27
C LEU A 14 35.23 -37.07 8.03
N ILE A 15 34.83 -36.12 8.85
CA ILE A 15 33.66 -35.29 8.59
C ILE A 15 34.11 -34.32 7.51
N TYR A 16 33.79 -34.62 6.26
CA TYR A 16 33.73 -33.62 5.22
C TYR A 16 32.56 -32.69 5.57
N GLY A 17 32.87 -31.54 6.12
CA GLY A 17 31.90 -30.44 6.21
C GLY A 17 31.47 -30.08 4.79
N CYS A 18 30.21 -30.28 4.48
CA CYS A 18 29.56 -29.62 3.36
C CYS A 18 29.68 -28.12 3.59
N GLY A 19 30.66 -27.54 2.93
CA GLY A 19 30.73 -26.11 2.73
C GLY A 19 29.57 -25.67 1.89
N GLY A 20 28.99 -24.53 2.27
CA GLY A 20 28.08 -23.66 1.61
C GLY A 20 27.35 -24.22 0.39
N GLU A 21 26.07 -24.42 0.53
CA GLU A 21 25.16 -24.27 -0.61
C GLU A 21 25.36 -22.83 -1.11
N GLY A 22 26.25 -22.68 -2.12
CA GLY A 22 26.20 -21.51 -2.97
C GLY A 22 24.80 -21.49 -3.55
N GLU A 23 24.07 -20.42 -3.34
CA GLU A 23 22.86 -20.15 -4.09
C GLU A 23 23.15 -20.48 -5.55
N ILE A 24 22.46 -21.47 -6.08
CA ILE A 24 22.46 -21.71 -7.52
C ILE A 24 21.81 -20.46 -8.06
N GLN A 25 22.62 -19.49 -8.51
CA GLN A 25 22.12 -18.42 -9.36
C GLN A 25 21.60 -19.13 -10.62
N ASN A 26 20.33 -19.47 -10.61
CA ASN A 26 19.62 -19.78 -11.82
C ASN A 26 19.68 -18.49 -12.64
N ASN A 27 20.63 -18.41 -13.56
CA ASN A 27 20.61 -17.44 -14.64
C ASN A 27 19.41 -17.80 -15.54
N TYR A 28 18.21 -17.53 -15.04
CA TYR A 28 17.00 -17.56 -15.83
C TYR A 28 17.09 -16.35 -16.76
N ASN A 29 17.60 -16.59 -17.95
CA ASN A 29 17.73 -15.59 -19.00
C ASN A 29 16.65 -15.89 -20.06
N ASP A 30 15.51 -15.25 -19.91
CA ASP A 30 14.42 -15.27 -20.89
C ASP A 30 14.62 -14.23 -21.99
N GLY A 31 15.72 -13.47 -21.95
CA GLY A 31 16.07 -12.44 -22.93
C GLY A 31 15.34 -11.12 -22.71
N PHE A 32 14.50 -10.97 -21.67
CA PHE A 32 13.85 -9.70 -21.35
C PHE A 32 14.79 -8.76 -20.59
N ASP A 33 14.72 -7.47 -20.89
CA ASP A 33 15.53 -6.45 -20.23
C ASP A 33 14.92 -6.01 -18.90
N ARG A 34 15.18 -6.82 -17.84
CA ARG A 34 14.71 -6.54 -16.49
C ARG A 34 15.37 -5.32 -15.86
N PHE A 35 16.60 -4.97 -16.31
CA PHE A 35 17.25 -3.76 -15.82
C PHE A 35 16.53 -2.52 -16.33
N GLU A 36 16.15 -2.48 -17.61
CA GLU A 36 15.37 -1.39 -18.17
C GLU A 36 13.97 -1.30 -17.55
N LEU A 37 13.29 -2.45 -17.34
CA LEU A 37 12.02 -2.50 -16.62
C LEU A 37 12.14 -1.87 -15.21
N LEU A 38 13.09 -2.37 -14.39
CA LEU A 38 13.30 -1.87 -13.02
C LEU A 38 13.70 -0.39 -13.02
N THR A 39 14.50 0.04 -14.00
CA THR A 39 14.87 1.46 -14.17
C THR A 39 13.63 2.31 -14.45
N ASN A 40 12.77 1.89 -15.38
CA ASN A 40 11.54 2.63 -15.67
C ASN A 40 10.61 2.69 -14.46
N LEU A 41 10.35 1.55 -13.80
CA LEU A 41 9.49 1.53 -12.61
C LEU A 41 10.02 2.42 -11.49
N THR A 42 11.34 2.42 -11.28
CA THR A 42 11.97 3.21 -10.22
C THR A 42 12.02 4.70 -10.53
N ASP A 43 12.58 5.06 -11.69
CA ASP A 43 12.91 6.46 -12.02
C ASP A 43 11.71 7.26 -12.53
N ASN A 44 10.75 6.60 -13.19
CA ASN A 44 9.63 7.28 -13.82
C ASN A 44 8.31 7.10 -13.08
N ILE A 45 8.21 6.15 -12.12
CA ILE A 45 6.98 5.90 -11.38
C ILE A 45 7.20 6.06 -9.87
N ILE A 46 8.06 5.24 -9.23
CA ILE A 46 8.17 5.16 -7.77
C ILE A 46 8.76 6.44 -7.18
N ILE A 47 9.97 6.83 -7.60
CA ILE A 47 10.64 8.01 -7.07
C ILE A 47 9.83 9.29 -7.32
N PRO A 48 9.28 9.54 -8.53
CA PRO A 48 8.41 10.69 -8.75
C PRO A 48 7.12 10.68 -7.93
N ALA A 49 6.50 9.51 -7.70
CA ALA A 49 5.31 9.40 -6.85
C ALA A 49 5.64 9.79 -5.39
N TYR A 50 6.75 9.27 -4.84
CA TYR A 50 7.22 9.67 -3.50
C TYR A 50 7.61 11.14 -3.42
N ALA A 51 8.23 11.71 -4.48
CA ALA A 51 8.57 13.13 -4.52
C ALA A 51 7.31 14.02 -4.51
N ASN A 52 6.27 13.63 -5.27
CA ASN A 52 4.97 14.32 -5.23
C ASN A 52 4.31 14.16 -3.85
N PHE A 53 4.30 12.96 -3.29
CA PHE A 53 3.73 12.73 -1.97
C PHE A 53 4.44 13.56 -0.90
N GLN A 54 5.77 13.70 -0.96
CA GLN A 54 6.53 14.57 -0.06
C GLN A 54 6.11 16.04 -0.16
N LEU A 55 5.87 16.55 -1.37
CA LEU A 55 5.37 17.91 -1.56
C LEU A 55 4.03 18.11 -0.87
N GLU A 56 3.09 17.19 -1.06
CA GLU A 56 1.74 17.30 -0.51
C GLU A 56 1.72 17.18 1.03
N ILE A 57 2.54 16.31 1.63
CA ILE A 57 2.63 16.24 3.10
C ILE A 57 3.31 17.46 3.72
N LEU A 58 4.25 18.11 3.01
CA LEU A 58 4.83 19.38 3.46
C LEU A 58 3.82 20.54 3.37
N GLU A 59 2.96 20.55 2.35
CA GLU A 59 1.83 21.50 2.27
C GLU A 59 0.80 21.24 3.38
N LEU A 60 0.52 19.96 3.71
CA LEU A 60 -0.30 19.61 4.86
C LEU A 60 0.32 20.10 6.17
N GLU A 61 1.64 19.97 6.34
CA GLU A 61 2.34 20.46 7.52
C GLU A 61 2.27 21.99 7.63
N ASN A 62 2.45 22.72 6.53
CA ASN A 62 2.29 24.17 6.46
C ASN A 62 0.85 24.61 6.81
N ALA A 63 -0.14 23.89 6.30
CA ALA A 63 -1.56 24.16 6.62
C ALA A 63 -1.87 23.91 8.09
N LYS A 64 -1.27 22.90 8.72
CA LYS A 64 -1.34 22.64 10.17
C LYS A 64 -0.78 23.82 10.97
N GLU A 65 0.39 24.32 10.63
CA GLU A 65 0.99 25.49 11.31
C GLU A 65 0.11 26.74 11.21
N ASN A 66 -0.47 26.98 10.02
CA ASN A 66 -1.43 28.05 9.82
C ASN A 66 -2.68 27.85 10.69
N PHE A 67 -3.23 26.64 10.77
CA PHE A 67 -4.39 26.34 11.60
C PHE A 67 -4.13 26.53 13.08
N ILE A 68 -2.99 26.04 13.59
CA ILE A 68 -2.59 26.20 15.01
C ILE A 68 -2.43 27.69 15.35
N SER A 69 -1.84 28.47 14.46
CA SER A 69 -1.62 29.90 14.68
C SER A 69 -2.90 30.73 14.61
N ASN A 70 -3.92 30.25 13.90
CA ASN A 70 -5.11 31.03 13.60
C ASN A 70 -6.34 30.11 13.43
N ILE A 71 -6.85 29.60 14.54
CA ILE A 71 -7.95 28.63 14.56
C ILE A 71 -9.26 29.30 14.12
N ASN A 72 -9.68 29.02 12.88
CA ASN A 72 -10.94 29.48 12.31
C ASN A 72 -11.38 28.54 11.16
N GLN A 73 -12.59 28.77 10.62
CA GLN A 73 -13.14 27.93 9.56
C GLN A 73 -12.25 27.92 8.30
N THR A 74 -11.73 29.06 7.87
CA THR A 74 -10.91 29.15 6.66
C THR A 74 -9.61 28.34 6.78
N SER A 75 -8.92 28.40 7.93
CA SER A 75 -7.71 27.62 8.14
C SER A 75 -8.01 26.12 8.34
N LEU A 76 -9.17 25.76 8.92
CA LEU A 76 -9.62 24.37 9.01
C LEU A 76 -9.94 23.81 7.60
N ASP A 77 -10.65 24.57 6.77
CA ASP A 77 -10.99 24.14 5.41
C ASP A 77 -9.73 23.97 4.55
N LEU A 78 -8.74 24.86 4.68
CA LEU A 78 -7.44 24.69 4.02
C LEU A 78 -6.70 23.43 4.53
N LEU A 79 -6.73 23.16 5.83
CA LEU A 79 -6.08 21.97 6.40
C LEU A 79 -6.73 20.68 5.90
N ARG A 80 -8.05 20.66 5.75
CA ARG A 80 -8.82 19.54 5.16
C ARG A 80 -8.48 19.35 3.68
N GLU A 81 -8.39 20.44 2.92
CA GLU A 81 -7.97 20.40 1.51
C GLU A 81 -6.57 19.77 1.39
N LYS A 82 -5.59 20.23 2.16
CA LYS A 82 -4.23 19.71 2.12
C LYS A 82 -4.10 18.27 2.66
N TRP A 83 -4.96 17.89 3.60
CA TRP A 83 -5.08 16.48 4.00
C TRP A 83 -5.58 15.61 2.85
N LEU A 84 -6.58 16.06 2.10
CA LEU A 84 -7.11 15.31 0.95
C LEU A 84 -6.09 15.23 -0.18
N ASP A 85 -5.41 16.34 -0.51
CA ASP A 85 -4.33 16.37 -1.52
C ASP A 85 -3.23 15.35 -1.17
N ALA A 86 -2.77 15.33 0.07
CA ALA A 86 -1.79 14.36 0.56
C ALA A 86 -2.32 12.92 0.54
N TYR A 87 -3.61 12.71 0.84
CA TYR A 87 -4.21 11.37 0.82
C TYR A 87 -4.41 10.84 -0.61
N LEU A 88 -4.68 11.70 -1.59
CA LEU A 88 -4.69 11.35 -3.01
C LEU A 88 -3.27 10.97 -3.48
N ALA A 89 -2.26 11.76 -3.10
CA ALA A 89 -0.87 11.44 -3.42
C ALA A 89 -0.41 10.12 -2.77
N TRP A 90 -0.89 9.79 -1.56
CA TRP A 90 -0.66 8.51 -0.88
C TRP A 90 -1.10 7.32 -1.72
N GLN A 91 -2.20 7.41 -2.48
CA GLN A 91 -2.70 6.31 -3.32
C GLN A 91 -1.68 5.86 -4.37
N HIS A 92 -0.72 6.72 -4.74
CA HIS A 92 0.34 6.40 -5.70
C HIS A 92 1.56 5.72 -5.07
N VAL A 93 1.71 5.75 -3.74
CA VAL A 93 2.86 5.16 -3.04
C VAL A 93 2.50 3.99 -2.14
N GLU A 94 1.22 3.83 -1.77
CA GLU A 94 0.74 2.80 -0.85
C GLU A 94 1.09 1.38 -1.30
N MET A 95 1.17 1.13 -2.61
CA MET A 95 1.51 -0.19 -3.15
C MET A 95 3.00 -0.55 -3.01
N PHE A 96 3.90 0.38 -2.66
CA PHE A 96 5.35 0.15 -2.59
C PHE A 96 5.81 -0.05 -1.14
N ASP A 97 5.34 -1.14 -0.51
CA ASP A 97 5.64 -1.47 0.90
C ASP A 97 6.78 -2.49 1.01
N ILE A 98 7.89 -2.21 0.32
CA ILE A 98 9.10 -3.03 0.28
C ILE A 98 10.27 -2.35 0.99
N ASN A 99 11.31 -3.11 1.34
CA ASN A 99 12.55 -2.62 1.97
C ASN A 99 12.25 -1.82 3.25
N LYS A 100 12.61 -0.53 3.30
CA LYS A 100 12.40 0.33 4.48
C LYS A 100 10.91 0.50 4.82
N ALA A 101 10.04 0.56 3.82
CA ALA A 101 8.61 0.66 4.05
C ALA A 101 8.08 -0.59 4.80
N GLU A 102 8.48 -1.77 4.37
CA GLU A 102 8.18 -3.04 5.06
C GLU A 102 8.80 -3.08 6.46
N GLU A 103 10.08 -2.69 6.60
CA GLU A 103 10.81 -2.69 7.88
C GLU A 103 10.09 -1.88 8.97
N ILE A 104 9.52 -0.72 8.61
CA ILE A 104 8.84 0.16 9.58
C ILE A 104 7.33 -0.03 9.65
N ASP A 105 6.76 -1.04 8.97
CA ASP A 105 5.30 -1.23 8.83
C ASP A 105 4.59 0.02 8.23
N TYR A 106 5.20 0.65 7.21
CA TYR A 106 4.80 1.97 6.72
C TYR A 106 3.34 2.04 6.29
N ARG A 107 2.88 1.12 5.43
CA ARG A 107 1.48 1.05 4.98
C ARG A 107 0.50 1.00 6.15
N ARG A 108 0.78 0.18 7.16
CA ARG A 108 -0.08 0.04 8.35
C ARG A 108 -0.07 1.27 9.25
N LYS A 109 1.05 1.97 9.35
CA LYS A 109 1.14 3.24 10.09
C LYS A 109 0.38 4.35 9.40
N MET A 110 0.37 4.36 8.06
CA MET A 110 -0.20 5.44 7.26
C MET A 110 -1.69 5.28 7.01
N ASN A 111 -2.20 4.04 6.81
CA ASN A 111 -3.56 3.83 6.31
C ASN A 111 -4.30 2.64 6.95
N ALA A 112 -4.28 2.53 8.28
CA ALA A 112 -5.07 1.52 8.99
C ALA A 112 -6.48 2.05 9.29
N TYR A 113 -7.47 1.67 8.50
CA TYR A 113 -8.88 2.04 8.73
C TYR A 113 -9.78 0.81 8.95
N PRO A 114 -10.93 0.98 9.65
CA PRO A 114 -11.33 2.19 10.35
C PRO A 114 -10.37 2.54 11.50
N CYS A 115 -10.20 3.84 11.76
CA CYS A 115 -9.37 4.26 12.89
C CYS A 115 -10.02 3.90 14.24
N ASN A 116 -9.19 3.66 15.25
CA ASN A 116 -9.66 3.34 16.60
C ASN A 116 -9.90 4.62 17.42
N VAL A 117 -11.11 5.15 17.33
CA VAL A 117 -11.55 6.38 18.05
C VAL A 117 -11.31 6.28 19.55
N THR A 118 -11.58 5.12 20.16
CA THR A 118 -11.34 4.93 21.61
C THR A 118 -9.87 5.09 21.95
N ARG A 119 -8.98 4.53 21.13
CA ARG A 119 -7.52 4.67 21.32
C ARG A 119 -7.07 6.11 21.08
N ILE A 120 -7.57 6.79 20.04
CA ILE A 120 -7.27 8.21 19.78
C ILE A 120 -7.65 9.07 21.00
N ASN A 121 -8.87 8.94 21.51
CA ASN A 121 -9.33 9.70 22.67
C ASN A 121 -8.52 9.39 23.95
N LEU A 122 -8.09 8.14 24.13
CA LEU A 122 -7.20 7.76 25.23
C LEU A 122 -5.82 8.41 25.07
N ASN A 123 -5.24 8.39 23.88
CA ASN A 123 -3.95 9.02 23.59
C ASN A 123 -3.99 10.52 23.86
N ILE A 124 -5.06 11.20 23.42
CA ILE A 124 -5.27 12.63 23.66
C ILE A 124 -5.36 12.92 25.17
N SER A 125 -6.15 12.15 25.90
CA SER A 125 -6.39 12.40 27.32
C SER A 125 -5.19 12.05 28.21
N SER A 126 -4.44 11.00 27.88
CA SER A 126 -3.27 10.57 28.65
C SER A 126 -1.99 11.31 28.26
N GLN A 127 -1.89 11.79 27.02
CA GLN A 127 -0.66 12.30 26.40
C GLN A 127 0.49 11.27 26.40
N GLU A 128 0.15 9.97 26.53
CA GLU A 128 1.10 8.86 26.56
C GLU A 128 0.79 7.92 25.41
N TYR A 129 1.59 7.95 24.34
CA TYR A 129 1.49 7.07 23.16
C TYR A 129 2.83 6.97 22.42
N ASP A 130 3.01 5.89 21.69
CA ASP A 130 4.18 5.62 20.88
C ASP A 130 3.73 5.12 19.49
N PHE A 131 3.84 5.96 18.48
CA PHE A 131 3.46 5.64 17.11
C PHE A 131 4.36 4.58 16.43
N ASN A 132 5.49 4.23 17.02
CA ASN A 132 6.32 3.11 16.56
C ASN A 132 5.85 1.75 17.09
N ASN A 133 4.98 1.74 18.10
CA ASN A 133 4.42 0.52 18.64
C ASN A 133 3.16 0.12 17.86
N SER A 134 3.11 -1.13 17.38
CA SER A 134 2.01 -1.67 16.58
C SER A 134 0.61 -1.56 17.21
N ASN A 135 0.54 -1.46 18.54
CA ASN A 135 -0.74 -1.24 19.24
C ASN A 135 -1.38 0.13 18.94
N TYR A 136 -0.64 1.06 18.35
CA TYR A 136 -1.09 2.41 18.02
C TYR A 136 -1.33 2.64 16.52
N TYR A 137 -1.10 1.64 15.64
CA TYR A 137 -1.24 1.82 14.20
C TYR A 137 -2.65 2.27 13.78
N SER A 138 -3.70 1.73 14.39
CA SER A 138 -5.08 2.16 14.13
C SER A 138 -5.46 3.53 14.75
N SER A 139 -4.54 4.22 15.40
CA SER A 139 -4.74 5.56 15.96
C SER A 139 -3.80 6.61 15.38
N GLN A 140 -3.19 6.34 14.22
CA GLN A 140 -2.33 7.26 13.51
C GLN A 140 -2.62 7.26 11.99
N GLY A 141 -1.85 8.02 11.22
CA GLY A 141 -1.95 8.10 9.77
C GLY A 141 -3.18 8.89 9.27
N PHE A 142 -3.50 8.71 8.00
CA PHE A 142 -4.60 9.42 7.35
C PHE A 142 -5.97 9.18 7.98
N PRO A 143 -6.34 7.94 8.41
CA PRO A 143 -7.64 7.71 9.03
C PRO A 143 -7.79 8.37 10.41
N ALA A 144 -6.72 8.47 11.19
CA ALA A 144 -6.75 9.21 12.44
C ALA A 144 -6.87 10.73 12.21
N LEU A 145 -6.19 11.26 11.18
CA LEU A 145 -6.36 12.65 10.75
C LEU A 145 -7.76 12.93 10.26
N ASP A 146 -8.38 12.00 9.50
CA ASP A 146 -9.78 12.12 9.09
C ASP A 146 -10.70 12.32 10.28
N TYR A 147 -10.56 11.48 11.32
CA TYR A 147 -11.31 11.65 12.56
C TYR A 147 -11.04 12.99 13.23
N MET A 148 -9.78 13.39 13.38
CA MET A 148 -9.40 14.65 14.03
C MET A 148 -9.98 15.88 13.31
N LEU A 149 -9.99 15.87 11.97
CA LEU A 149 -10.41 17.00 11.16
C LEU A 149 -11.93 17.05 10.90
N ASN A 150 -12.62 15.90 10.97
CA ASN A 150 -13.98 15.79 10.50
C ASN A 150 -14.94 15.08 11.48
N GLY A 151 -14.44 14.33 12.47
CA GLY A 151 -15.25 13.45 13.31
C GLY A 151 -15.10 13.62 14.82
N ILE A 152 -14.13 14.41 15.30
CA ILE A 152 -13.78 14.48 16.73
C ILE A 152 -14.94 14.98 17.62
N GLN A 153 -15.74 15.91 17.10
CA GLN A 153 -17.01 16.37 17.68
C GLN A 153 -17.85 17.11 16.62
N GLN A 154 -19.11 17.47 16.98
CA GLN A 154 -20.02 18.14 16.04
C GLN A 154 -19.52 19.51 15.58
N ASP A 155 -18.97 20.32 16.50
CA ASP A 155 -18.27 21.56 16.18
C ASP A 155 -16.77 21.33 16.26
N ILE A 156 -16.13 21.16 15.10
CA ILE A 156 -14.69 20.84 15.03
C ILE A 156 -13.83 21.98 15.58
N LEU A 157 -14.23 23.26 15.39
CA LEU A 157 -13.46 24.40 15.92
C LEU A 157 -13.48 24.42 17.46
N GLU A 158 -14.61 24.06 18.06
CA GLU A 158 -14.73 23.97 19.52
C GLU A 158 -13.80 22.86 20.06
N ALA A 159 -13.56 21.77 19.32
CA ALA A 159 -12.59 20.76 19.74
C ALA A 159 -11.20 21.35 19.95
N TYR A 160 -10.82 22.35 19.18
CA TYR A 160 -9.49 22.95 19.22
C TYR A 160 -9.40 24.24 20.03
N THR A 161 -10.52 24.86 20.39
CA THR A 161 -10.58 26.10 21.20
C THR A 161 -11.14 25.87 22.59
N GLY A 162 -11.79 24.75 22.85
CA GLY A 162 -12.39 24.40 24.12
C GLY A 162 -11.42 23.83 25.16
N LEU A 163 -11.95 23.12 26.14
CA LEU A 163 -11.23 22.65 27.33
C LEU A 163 -10.03 21.75 27.00
N ASN A 164 -10.16 20.87 26.00
CA ASN A 164 -9.10 19.94 25.57
C ASN A 164 -8.36 20.44 24.32
N GLY A 165 -8.53 21.70 23.96
CA GLY A 165 -8.01 22.26 22.70
C GLY A 165 -6.50 22.07 22.52
N THR A 166 -5.72 22.30 23.56
CA THR A 166 -4.26 22.09 23.52
C THR A 166 -3.90 20.63 23.26
N GLN A 167 -4.50 19.69 23.96
CA GLN A 167 -4.22 18.25 23.79
C GLN A 167 -4.63 17.76 22.38
N ASN A 168 -5.73 18.26 21.85
CA ASN A 168 -6.18 17.94 20.49
C ASN A 168 -5.22 18.51 19.43
N LEU A 169 -4.73 19.73 19.61
CA LEU A 169 -3.72 20.35 18.73
C LEU A 169 -2.39 19.61 18.79
N ASP A 170 -1.94 19.23 19.99
CA ASP A 170 -0.71 18.46 20.17
C ASP A 170 -0.80 17.10 19.44
N TYR A 171 -1.93 16.40 19.59
CA TYR A 171 -2.13 15.11 18.94
C TYR A 171 -2.21 15.25 17.41
N LEU A 172 -2.97 16.21 16.90
CA LEU A 172 -3.05 16.54 15.46
C LEU A 172 -1.65 16.85 14.89
N SER A 173 -0.88 17.67 15.59
CA SER A 173 0.48 18.04 15.20
C SER A 173 1.40 16.81 15.13
N ASN A 174 1.36 15.95 16.15
CA ASN A 174 2.18 14.74 16.21
C ASN A 174 1.81 13.73 15.13
N LEU A 175 0.53 13.60 14.76
CA LEU A 175 0.10 12.75 13.64
C LEU A 175 0.72 13.19 12.32
N ILE A 176 0.67 14.48 12.00
CA ILE A 176 1.22 15.02 10.75
C ILE A 176 2.74 14.91 10.75
N SER A 177 3.40 15.29 11.85
CA SER A 177 4.86 15.17 11.96
C SER A 177 5.33 13.72 11.82
N GLN A 178 4.58 12.72 12.32
CA GLN A 178 4.94 11.31 12.15
C GLN A 178 4.83 10.85 10.69
N ILE A 179 3.83 11.35 9.94
CA ILE A 179 3.72 11.11 8.50
C ILE A 179 4.96 11.65 7.77
N VAL A 180 5.37 12.88 8.06
CA VAL A 180 6.56 13.52 7.46
C VAL A 180 7.81 12.68 7.74
N VAL A 181 8.08 12.36 9.00
CA VAL A 181 9.28 11.59 9.41
C VAL A 181 9.33 10.22 8.75
N ASN A 182 8.23 9.46 8.79
CA ASN A 182 8.19 8.14 8.17
C ASN A 182 8.43 8.21 6.65
N THR A 183 7.88 9.24 5.98
CA THR A 183 8.04 9.41 4.53
C THR A 183 9.46 9.81 4.16
N GLU A 184 10.10 10.68 4.94
CA GLU A 184 11.51 11.06 4.73
C GLU A 184 12.45 9.85 4.81
N ASP A 185 12.23 8.93 5.75
CA ASP A 185 13.02 7.70 5.88
C ASP A 185 12.93 6.84 4.60
N ILE A 186 11.73 6.70 4.02
CA ILE A 186 11.52 5.93 2.77
C ILE A 186 12.21 6.61 1.58
N ILE A 187 12.06 7.91 1.43
CA ILE A 187 12.66 8.67 0.33
C ILE A 187 14.19 8.62 0.41
N ASN A 188 14.76 8.74 1.60
CA ASN A 188 16.20 8.65 1.81
C ASN A 188 16.73 7.28 1.39
N GLU A 189 16.03 6.20 1.69
CA GLU A 189 16.42 4.86 1.25
C GLU A 189 16.33 4.73 -0.29
N TRP A 190 15.22 5.11 -0.91
CA TRP A 190 15.10 5.07 -2.37
C TRP A 190 16.23 5.82 -3.07
N ASN A 191 16.64 6.98 -2.55
CA ASN A 191 17.75 7.75 -3.09
C ASN A 191 19.10 7.06 -2.87
N ALA A 192 19.29 6.35 -1.76
CA ALA A 192 20.53 5.65 -1.44
C ALA A 192 20.68 4.32 -2.21
N ASP A 193 19.59 3.55 -2.30
CA ASP A 193 19.60 2.15 -2.74
C ASP A 193 19.07 1.94 -4.16
N ARG A 194 18.71 3.01 -4.87
CA ARG A 194 18.21 2.96 -6.26
C ARG A 194 19.05 2.05 -7.16
N ASP A 195 20.37 2.25 -7.19
CA ASP A 195 21.26 1.50 -8.08
C ASP A 195 21.35 0.01 -7.69
N ILE A 196 21.25 -0.30 -6.41
CA ILE A 196 21.16 -1.67 -5.90
C ILE A 196 19.87 -2.31 -6.38
N PHE A 197 18.74 -1.59 -6.25
CA PHE A 197 17.42 -2.07 -6.62
C PHE A 197 17.32 -2.37 -8.12
N ILE A 198 17.72 -1.45 -9.01
CA ILE A 198 17.62 -1.65 -10.47
C ILE A 198 18.59 -2.70 -10.99
N SER A 199 19.71 -2.94 -10.29
CA SER A 199 20.71 -3.95 -10.66
C SER A 199 20.33 -5.37 -10.25
N SER A 200 19.32 -5.54 -9.40
CA SER A 200 18.88 -6.84 -8.88
C SER A 200 17.92 -7.54 -9.85
N THR A 201 18.44 -7.97 -11.01
CA THR A 201 17.69 -8.49 -12.17
C THR A 201 17.49 -10.00 -12.17
N SER A 202 17.98 -10.73 -11.18
CA SER A 202 17.81 -12.17 -11.06
C SER A 202 16.34 -12.55 -10.84
N ASN A 203 16.00 -13.83 -11.05
CA ASN A 203 14.69 -14.39 -10.74
C ASN A 203 14.76 -15.24 -9.47
N THR A 204 14.97 -14.57 -8.34
CA THR A 204 15.01 -15.19 -7.01
C THR A 204 14.04 -14.46 -6.09
N ALA A 205 13.56 -15.12 -5.05
CA ALA A 205 12.63 -14.52 -4.08
C ALA A 205 13.10 -13.20 -3.47
N THR A 206 14.44 -12.98 -3.42
CA THR A 206 15.05 -11.77 -2.86
C THR A 206 15.33 -10.69 -3.92
N SER A 207 15.12 -10.96 -5.20
CA SER A 207 15.37 -10.00 -6.27
C SER A 207 14.31 -8.89 -6.29
N SER A 208 14.71 -7.71 -6.79
CA SER A 208 13.84 -6.54 -6.81
C SER A 208 12.56 -6.76 -7.59
N LEU A 209 12.64 -7.45 -8.74
CA LEU A 209 11.47 -7.73 -9.55
C LEU A 209 10.46 -8.61 -8.79
N ASN A 210 10.95 -9.69 -8.14
CA ASN A 210 10.06 -10.59 -7.40
C ASN A 210 9.40 -9.89 -6.22
N LYS A 211 10.16 -9.11 -5.44
CA LYS A 211 9.63 -8.34 -4.32
C LYS A 211 8.56 -7.33 -4.73
N ILE A 212 8.88 -6.47 -5.72
CA ILE A 212 7.95 -5.41 -6.12
C ILE A 212 6.71 -5.98 -6.81
N THR A 213 6.84 -7.10 -7.56
CA THR A 213 5.70 -7.75 -8.19
C THR A 213 4.77 -8.39 -7.15
N ASN A 214 5.33 -9.06 -6.14
CA ASN A 214 4.55 -9.63 -5.03
C ASN A 214 3.83 -8.54 -4.23
N ASP A 215 4.51 -7.44 -3.90
CA ASP A 215 3.91 -6.36 -3.14
C ASP A 215 2.81 -5.63 -3.94
N PHE A 216 3.02 -5.43 -5.25
CA PHE A 216 1.99 -4.94 -6.16
C PHE A 216 0.72 -5.81 -6.13
N ILE A 217 0.87 -7.14 -6.21
CA ILE A 217 -0.27 -8.06 -6.19
C ILE A 217 -0.92 -8.07 -4.80
N PHE A 218 -0.12 -8.11 -3.73
CA PHE A 218 -0.63 -8.02 -2.37
C PHE A 218 -1.45 -6.74 -2.16
N TYR A 219 -0.96 -5.60 -2.64
CA TYR A 219 -1.71 -4.35 -2.57
C TYR A 219 -3.03 -4.44 -3.33
N TYR A 220 -3.01 -4.92 -4.59
CA TYR A 220 -4.22 -5.04 -5.40
C TYR A 220 -5.25 -5.97 -4.74
N GLU A 221 -4.81 -7.09 -4.17
CA GLU A 221 -5.67 -8.06 -3.48
C GLU A 221 -6.18 -7.55 -2.13
N LYS A 222 -5.29 -7.08 -1.24
CA LYS A 222 -5.62 -6.73 0.14
C LYS A 222 -5.90 -5.24 0.32
N GLY A 223 -5.00 -4.38 -0.14
CA GLY A 223 -5.12 -2.92 0.01
C GLY A 223 -6.27 -2.36 -0.81
N PHE A 224 -6.37 -2.78 -2.07
CA PHE A 224 -7.38 -2.27 -2.99
C PHE A 224 -8.69 -3.06 -2.92
N ARG A 225 -8.70 -4.33 -3.34
CA ARG A 225 -9.92 -5.14 -3.42
C ARG A 225 -10.60 -5.33 -2.06
N ALA A 226 -9.83 -5.85 -1.08
CA ALA A 226 -10.42 -6.23 0.20
C ALA A 226 -10.75 -5.00 1.06
N ASN A 227 -9.79 -4.07 1.24
CA ASN A 227 -9.99 -2.96 2.15
C ASN A 227 -10.98 -1.93 1.61
N LYS A 228 -10.86 -1.53 0.32
CA LYS A 228 -11.73 -0.46 -0.21
C LYS A 228 -13.14 -0.94 -0.55
N PHE A 229 -13.33 -2.23 -0.90
CA PHE A 229 -14.62 -2.75 -1.36
C PHE A 229 -15.13 -3.93 -0.54
N GLY A 230 -14.33 -4.97 -0.34
CA GLY A 230 -14.78 -6.23 0.25
C GLY A 230 -15.21 -6.11 1.71
N ILE A 231 -14.41 -5.45 2.55
CA ILE A 231 -14.72 -5.25 3.97
C ILE A 231 -15.96 -4.36 4.13
N PRO A 232 -16.03 -3.16 3.50
CA PRO A 232 -17.21 -2.31 3.63
C PRO A 232 -18.49 -2.97 3.10
N ALA A 233 -18.41 -3.73 1.99
CA ALA A 233 -19.56 -4.45 1.42
C ALA A 233 -19.97 -5.69 2.24
N GLY A 234 -19.17 -6.09 3.25
CA GLY A 234 -19.49 -7.22 4.13
C GLY A 234 -19.14 -8.59 3.55
N VAL A 235 -18.24 -8.66 2.55
CA VAL A 235 -17.82 -9.94 1.95
C VAL A 235 -17.23 -10.89 3.01
N PHE A 236 -16.42 -10.38 3.92
CA PHE A 236 -15.72 -11.18 4.94
C PHE A 236 -16.50 -11.30 6.26
N SER A 237 -17.41 -10.37 6.55
CA SER A 237 -18.19 -10.34 7.81
C SER A 237 -19.58 -10.93 7.66
N GLY A 238 -20.06 -11.13 6.42
CA GLY A 238 -21.42 -11.54 6.12
C GLY A 238 -22.48 -10.44 6.35
N SER A 239 -22.06 -9.22 6.69
CA SER A 239 -22.92 -8.06 6.85
C SER A 239 -22.19 -6.79 6.41
N PRO A 240 -22.85 -5.85 5.70
CA PRO A 240 -22.24 -4.58 5.32
C PRO A 240 -21.73 -3.78 6.52
N LEU A 241 -20.61 -3.11 6.34
CA LEU A 241 -19.91 -2.27 7.31
C LEU A 241 -19.61 -0.90 6.67
N PRO A 242 -20.63 -0.06 6.44
CA PRO A 242 -20.46 1.21 5.71
C PRO A 242 -19.52 2.20 6.39
N GLU A 243 -19.30 2.05 7.69
CA GLU A 243 -18.32 2.82 8.47
C GLU A 243 -16.86 2.42 8.22
N ASN A 244 -16.63 1.33 7.48
CA ASN A 244 -15.29 0.84 7.15
C ASN A 244 -14.81 1.32 5.77
N ILE A 245 -15.48 2.28 5.14
CA ILE A 245 -14.97 2.92 3.92
C ILE A 245 -13.76 3.78 4.27
N GLU A 246 -12.85 3.93 3.31
CA GLU A 246 -11.70 4.83 3.44
C GLU A 246 -12.17 6.28 3.56
N ALA A 247 -11.51 7.10 4.39
CA ALA A 247 -11.88 8.50 4.65
C ALA A 247 -13.35 8.69 5.12
N TYR A 248 -13.80 7.83 6.01
CA TYR A 248 -15.20 7.77 6.46
C TYR A 248 -15.79 9.12 6.91
N TYR A 249 -15.07 9.85 7.79
CA TYR A 249 -15.58 11.11 8.35
C TYR A 249 -15.64 12.24 7.31
N HIS A 250 -14.64 12.33 6.44
CA HIS A 250 -14.65 13.31 5.34
C HIS A 250 -15.68 12.94 4.28
N ASN A 251 -15.90 11.65 4.02
CA ASN A 251 -16.94 11.19 3.10
C ASN A 251 -18.35 11.59 3.58
N ILE A 252 -18.62 11.62 4.89
CA ILE A 252 -19.88 12.13 5.45
C ILE A 252 -20.10 13.60 5.08
N LEU A 253 -19.03 14.40 4.95
CA LEU A 253 -19.13 15.82 4.61
C LEU A 253 -19.28 16.06 3.11
N THR A 254 -18.62 15.29 2.28
CA THR A 254 -18.47 15.52 0.84
C THR A 254 -19.32 14.59 -0.02
N GLY A 255 -19.58 13.37 0.47
CA GLY A 255 -20.32 12.34 -0.24
C GLY A 255 -19.55 11.65 -1.37
N ASN A 256 -18.22 11.84 -1.52
CA ASN A 256 -17.50 11.26 -2.65
C ASN A 256 -16.03 10.90 -2.40
N THR A 257 -15.51 11.14 -1.22
CA THR A 257 -14.07 11.00 -0.96
C THR A 257 -13.59 9.58 -1.14
N SER A 258 -14.30 8.58 -0.61
CA SER A 258 -13.91 7.17 -0.70
C SER A 258 -13.86 6.67 -2.15
N GLN A 259 -14.79 7.10 -3.00
CA GLN A 259 -14.78 6.73 -4.42
C GLN A 259 -13.59 7.37 -5.15
N ILE A 260 -13.34 8.67 -4.94
CA ILE A 260 -12.20 9.39 -5.55
C ILE A 260 -10.88 8.74 -5.18
N LEU A 261 -10.65 8.42 -3.89
CA LEU A 261 -9.45 7.72 -3.44
C LEU A 261 -9.30 6.33 -4.10
N SER A 262 -10.41 5.62 -4.29
CA SER A 262 -10.40 4.30 -4.94
C SER A 262 -10.05 4.39 -6.43
N LEU A 263 -10.55 5.40 -7.14
CA LEU A 263 -10.22 5.63 -8.55
C LEU A 263 -8.76 6.05 -8.72
N GLU A 264 -8.24 6.90 -7.84
CA GLU A 264 -6.83 7.32 -7.84
C GLU A 264 -5.89 6.14 -7.59
N ALA A 265 -6.23 5.27 -6.63
CA ALA A 265 -5.51 4.03 -6.36
C ALA A 265 -5.46 3.11 -7.59
N LEU A 266 -6.58 2.95 -8.30
CA LEU A 266 -6.62 2.12 -9.51
C LEU A 266 -5.80 2.74 -10.65
N GLN A 267 -5.76 4.08 -10.78
CA GLN A 267 -4.88 4.75 -11.74
C GLN A 267 -3.40 4.46 -11.45
N ALA A 268 -2.99 4.49 -10.18
CA ALA A 268 -1.63 4.12 -9.79
C ALA A 268 -1.29 2.66 -10.16
N VAL A 269 -2.22 1.72 -9.91
CA VAL A 269 -2.10 0.32 -10.32
C VAL A 269 -1.92 0.17 -11.85
N LYS A 270 -2.74 0.85 -12.64
CA LYS A 270 -2.70 0.82 -14.11
C LYS A 270 -1.36 1.35 -14.65
N LYS A 271 -0.88 2.48 -14.11
CA LYS A 271 0.40 3.08 -14.50
C LYS A 271 1.57 2.15 -14.21
N PHE A 272 1.63 1.58 -13.02
CA PHE A 272 2.68 0.64 -12.63
C PHE A 272 2.71 -0.58 -13.54
N PHE A 273 1.56 -1.21 -13.76
CA PHE A 273 1.45 -2.40 -14.62
C PHE A 273 1.87 -2.13 -16.07
N SER A 274 1.50 -0.97 -16.62
CA SER A 274 1.75 -0.60 -18.02
C SER A 274 3.05 0.16 -18.24
N GLY A 275 3.85 0.45 -17.20
CA GLY A 275 5.10 1.19 -17.32
C GLY A 275 4.93 2.68 -17.68
N ILE A 276 3.75 3.25 -17.42
CA ILE A 276 3.45 4.67 -17.68
C ILE A 276 4.00 5.52 -16.55
N SER A 277 4.77 6.57 -16.86
CA SER A 277 5.35 7.48 -15.88
C SER A 277 4.30 8.12 -14.98
N PHE A 278 4.70 8.50 -13.76
CA PHE A 278 3.83 9.14 -12.78
C PHE A 278 3.05 10.34 -13.37
N ASP A 279 3.70 11.18 -14.17
CA ASP A 279 3.14 12.39 -14.78
C ASP A 279 2.48 12.16 -16.15
N ASN A 280 2.39 10.91 -16.62
CA ASN A 280 1.89 10.51 -17.94
C ASN A 280 2.70 11.06 -19.14
N SER A 281 3.91 11.57 -18.94
CA SER A 281 4.73 12.16 -20.02
C SER A 281 5.53 11.13 -20.81
N TYR A 282 5.73 9.93 -20.27
CA TYR A 282 6.56 8.87 -20.81
C TYR A 282 5.96 7.49 -20.57
N GLN A 283 6.21 6.56 -21.48
CA GLN A 283 5.93 5.15 -21.30
C GLN A 283 7.21 4.35 -21.56
N GLY A 284 7.68 3.66 -20.55
CA GLY A 284 8.77 2.70 -20.63
C GLY A 284 8.27 1.27 -20.51
N LEU A 285 9.18 0.32 -20.22
CA LEU A 285 8.79 -1.06 -19.98
C LEU A 285 7.97 -1.20 -18.68
N GLY A 286 6.84 -1.93 -18.78
CA GLY A 286 5.99 -2.34 -17.68
C GLY A 286 5.88 -3.86 -17.58
N LEU A 287 5.12 -4.35 -16.58
CA LEU A 287 4.82 -5.78 -16.46
C LEU A 287 4.04 -6.30 -17.68
N SER A 288 3.20 -5.47 -18.30
CA SER A 288 2.49 -5.79 -19.55
C SER A 288 3.45 -6.11 -20.71
N ASP A 289 4.54 -5.35 -20.84
CA ASP A 289 5.55 -5.59 -21.88
C ASP A 289 6.34 -6.87 -21.62
N TYR A 290 6.56 -7.19 -20.35
CA TYR A 290 7.21 -8.44 -19.99
C TYR A 290 6.33 -9.65 -20.36
N LEU A 291 5.03 -9.58 -20.08
CA LEU A 291 4.08 -10.63 -20.50
C LEU A 291 3.99 -10.75 -22.02
N LEU A 292 4.03 -9.64 -22.75
CA LEU A 292 4.07 -9.64 -24.21
C LEU A 292 5.36 -10.32 -24.74
N HIS A 293 6.50 -10.02 -24.14
CA HIS A 293 7.79 -10.64 -24.51
C HIS A 293 7.79 -12.17 -24.30
N LEU A 294 7.10 -12.64 -23.26
CA LEU A 294 6.98 -14.08 -22.96
C LEU A 294 5.92 -14.80 -23.79
N ASP A 295 5.27 -14.12 -24.76
CA ASP A 295 4.11 -14.65 -25.49
C ASP A 295 3.02 -15.21 -24.53
N ALA A 296 2.84 -14.56 -23.36
CA ALA A 296 1.88 -14.97 -22.34
C ALA A 296 0.45 -14.82 -22.86
N LEU A 297 -0.32 -15.92 -22.88
CA LEU A 297 -1.69 -15.94 -23.40
C LEU A 297 -2.70 -16.41 -22.34
N ASN A 298 -3.84 -15.73 -22.31
CA ASN A 298 -5.05 -16.21 -21.63
C ASN A 298 -6.16 -16.34 -22.69
N ASN A 299 -6.70 -17.53 -22.91
CA ASN A 299 -7.73 -17.84 -23.92
C ASN A 299 -7.37 -17.38 -25.37
N ASN A 300 -6.11 -17.47 -25.76
CA ASN A 300 -5.52 -17.00 -27.03
C ASN A 300 -5.46 -15.47 -27.21
N GLU A 301 -5.66 -14.69 -26.17
CA GLU A 301 -5.43 -13.26 -26.12
C GLU A 301 -4.16 -12.95 -25.32
N ASN A 302 -3.48 -11.84 -25.62
CA ASN A 302 -2.33 -11.43 -24.82
C ASN A 302 -2.74 -11.18 -23.37
N LEU A 303 -2.05 -11.81 -22.40
CA LEU A 303 -2.40 -11.71 -20.99
C LEU A 303 -2.29 -10.28 -20.44
N GLY A 304 -1.31 -9.49 -20.91
CA GLY A 304 -1.17 -8.08 -20.54
C GLY A 304 -2.38 -7.25 -20.96
N ASP A 305 -2.92 -7.49 -22.17
CA ASP A 305 -4.13 -6.82 -22.66
C ASP A 305 -5.38 -7.26 -21.87
N VAL A 306 -5.48 -8.55 -21.53
CA VAL A 306 -6.59 -9.09 -20.72
C VAL A 306 -6.59 -8.45 -19.32
N ILE A 307 -5.43 -8.33 -18.67
CA ILE A 307 -5.29 -7.67 -17.36
C ILE A 307 -5.67 -6.19 -17.47
N SER A 308 -5.14 -5.47 -18.47
CA SER A 308 -5.46 -4.05 -18.68
C SER A 308 -6.96 -3.83 -18.89
N THR A 309 -7.61 -4.64 -19.73
CA THR A 309 -9.07 -4.60 -19.94
C THR A 309 -9.83 -4.89 -18.64
N THR A 310 -9.33 -5.79 -17.79
CA THR A 310 -9.95 -6.09 -16.49
C THR A 310 -9.86 -4.88 -15.54
N PHE A 311 -8.75 -4.15 -15.54
CA PHE A 311 -8.63 -2.90 -14.77
C PHE A 311 -9.60 -1.82 -15.28
N GLU A 312 -9.79 -1.69 -16.60
CA GLU A 312 -10.78 -0.76 -17.18
C GLU A 312 -12.21 -1.13 -16.80
N GLN A 313 -12.52 -2.43 -16.76
CA GLN A 313 -13.84 -2.89 -16.29
C GLN A 313 -14.06 -2.62 -14.80
N ALA A 314 -13.01 -2.76 -13.98
CA ALA A 314 -13.05 -2.39 -12.57
C ALA A 314 -13.27 -0.88 -12.40
N GLU A 315 -12.51 -0.04 -13.14
CA GLU A 315 -12.65 1.42 -13.15
C GLU A 315 -14.08 1.86 -13.52
N THR A 316 -14.61 1.29 -14.59
CA THR A 316 -15.99 1.55 -15.01
C THR A 316 -16.98 1.17 -13.91
N SER A 317 -16.81 -0.01 -13.29
CA SER A 317 -17.71 -0.47 -12.23
C SER A 317 -17.64 0.42 -10.98
N ILE A 318 -16.46 0.92 -10.61
CA ILE A 318 -16.30 1.86 -9.50
C ILE A 318 -16.96 3.20 -9.83
N SER A 319 -16.78 3.69 -11.07
CA SER A 319 -17.37 4.96 -11.53
C SER A 319 -18.90 4.91 -11.66
N ASP A 320 -19.46 3.72 -11.85
CA ASP A 320 -20.93 3.52 -11.93
C ASP A 320 -21.61 3.40 -10.55
N LEU A 321 -20.82 3.27 -9.44
CA LEU A 321 -21.36 3.34 -8.09
C LEU A 321 -21.85 4.76 -7.76
N ASP A 322 -22.70 4.87 -6.74
CA ASP A 322 -22.99 6.16 -6.11
C ASP A 322 -21.67 6.81 -5.65
N ASP A 323 -21.48 8.09 -5.91
CA ASP A 323 -20.29 8.82 -5.48
C ASP A 323 -20.08 8.66 -3.96
N ASP A 324 -21.17 8.64 -3.18
CA ASP A 324 -21.16 8.31 -1.77
C ASP A 324 -21.21 6.78 -1.55
N LEU A 325 -20.05 6.14 -1.39
CA LEU A 325 -19.97 4.71 -1.17
C LEU A 325 -20.70 4.25 0.10
N MET A 326 -20.82 5.09 1.13
CA MET A 326 -21.64 4.78 2.31
C MET A 326 -23.13 4.71 1.93
N ASN A 327 -23.62 5.66 1.14
CA ASN A 327 -24.98 5.62 0.60
C ASN A 327 -25.17 4.42 -0.32
N GLN A 328 -24.22 4.11 -1.18
CA GLN A 328 -24.23 2.93 -2.05
C GLN A 328 -24.43 1.64 -1.24
N ILE A 329 -23.63 1.45 -0.18
CA ILE A 329 -23.71 0.27 0.69
C ILE A 329 -25.07 0.20 1.39
N ASN A 330 -25.58 1.31 1.91
CA ASN A 330 -26.83 1.34 2.67
C ASN A 330 -28.08 1.15 1.80
N THR A 331 -28.05 1.57 0.54
CA THR A 331 -29.23 1.57 -0.34
C THR A 331 -29.20 0.45 -1.37
N ASN A 332 -28.04 0.10 -1.90
CA ASN A 332 -27.85 -0.95 -2.91
C ASN A 332 -26.45 -1.57 -2.80
N ASN A 333 -26.22 -2.36 -1.75
CA ASN A 333 -24.94 -3.05 -1.53
C ASN A 333 -24.60 -4.09 -2.61
N TYR A 334 -25.60 -4.53 -3.39
CA TYR A 334 -25.38 -5.50 -4.47
C TYR A 334 -24.37 -5.00 -5.50
N GLU A 335 -24.41 -3.72 -5.89
CA GLU A 335 -23.44 -3.16 -6.84
C GLU A 335 -22.02 -3.08 -6.27
N MET A 336 -21.88 -2.90 -4.95
CA MET A 336 -20.56 -3.01 -4.29
C MET A 336 -19.98 -4.44 -4.41
N LEU A 337 -20.82 -5.45 -4.25
CA LEU A 337 -20.42 -6.86 -4.43
C LEU A 337 -20.07 -7.16 -5.89
N VAL A 338 -20.84 -6.65 -6.86
CA VAL A 338 -20.52 -6.77 -8.29
C VAL A 338 -19.17 -6.11 -8.62
N THR A 339 -18.90 -4.93 -8.06
CA THR A 339 -17.63 -4.23 -8.23
C THR A 339 -16.47 -5.02 -7.61
N TYR A 340 -16.67 -5.55 -6.41
CA TYR A 340 -15.70 -6.45 -5.77
C TYR A 340 -15.36 -7.65 -6.65
N ASP A 341 -16.36 -8.33 -7.24
CA ASP A 341 -16.16 -9.48 -8.11
C ASP A 341 -15.39 -9.13 -9.39
N LYS A 342 -15.61 -7.94 -9.97
CA LYS A 342 -14.84 -7.46 -11.13
C LYS A 342 -13.36 -7.21 -10.76
N ILE A 343 -13.10 -6.64 -9.60
CA ILE A 343 -11.73 -6.46 -9.09
C ILE A 343 -11.09 -7.82 -8.78
N GLN A 344 -11.86 -8.77 -8.23
CA GLN A 344 -11.40 -10.14 -7.97
C GLN A 344 -10.92 -10.86 -9.24
N ALA A 345 -11.55 -10.62 -10.38
CA ALA A 345 -11.09 -11.19 -11.65
C ALA A 345 -9.63 -10.77 -11.96
N GLY A 346 -9.26 -9.52 -11.67
CA GLY A 346 -7.88 -9.04 -11.78
C GLY A 346 -6.92 -9.75 -10.83
N VAL A 347 -7.35 -10.06 -9.60
CA VAL A 347 -6.52 -10.81 -8.63
C VAL A 347 -6.13 -12.17 -9.20
N VAL A 348 -7.08 -12.90 -9.78
CA VAL A 348 -6.81 -14.22 -10.37
C VAL A 348 -5.79 -14.11 -11.50
N LEU A 349 -5.98 -13.16 -12.43
CA LEU A 349 -5.07 -12.94 -13.55
C LEU A 349 -3.65 -12.56 -13.09
N LEU A 350 -3.53 -11.72 -12.07
CA LEU A 350 -2.24 -11.29 -11.52
C LEU A 350 -1.55 -12.42 -10.73
N LYS A 351 -2.26 -13.05 -9.80
CA LYS A 351 -1.69 -13.97 -8.83
C LYS A 351 -1.45 -15.37 -9.40
N VAL A 352 -2.31 -15.83 -10.31
CA VAL A 352 -2.21 -17.17 -10.90
C VAL A 352 -1.51 -17.10 -12.26
N ASP A 353 -2.09 -16.34 -13.19
CA ASP A 353 -1.59 -16.36 -14.58
C ASP A 353 -0.29 -15.58 -14.73
N MET A 354 -0.23 -14.31 -14.30
CA MET A 354 0.96 -13.47 -14.46
C MET A 354 2.16 -14.03 -13.70
N LEU A 355 2.01 -14.36 -12.40
CA LEU A 355 3.12 -14.94 -11.62
C LEU A 355 3.61 -16.25 -12.23
N GLY A 356 2.68 -17.09 -12.76
CA GLY A 356 3.04 -18.33 -13.45
C GLY A 356 3.93 -18.09 -14.67
N PHE A 357 3.59 -17.13 -15.52
CA PHE A 357 4.41 -16.78 -16.71
C PHE A 357 5.75 -16.12 -16.32
N LEU A 358 5.75 -15.26 -15.29
CA LEU A 358 6.97 -14.62 -14.79
C LEU A 358 7.87 -15.58 -13.99
N SER A 359 7.38 -16.79 -13.67
CA SER A 359 8.08 -17.76 -12.80
C SER A 359 8.44 -17.16 -11.44
N ILE A 360 7.52 -16.40 -10.86
CA ILE A 360 7.62 -15.78 -9.54
C ILE A 360 6.70 -16.54 -8.59
N ASP A 361 7.26 -16.99 -7.45
CA ASP A 361 6.46 -17.61 -6.38
C ASP A 361 5.82 -16.52 -5.51
N VAL A 362 4.61 -16.79 -5.00
CA VAL A 362 3.95 -15.93 -4.02
C VAL A 362 4.73 -15.97 -2.71
N ASP A 363 5.12 -14.82 -2.17
CA ASP A 363 5.93 -14.70 -0.94
C ASP A 363 5.12 -14.30 0.31
N TYR A 364 3.82 -14.07 0.19
CA TYR A 364 2.94 -13.71 1.30
C TYR A 364 1.87 -14.79 1.55
N LEU A 365 1.41 -14.86 2.81
CA LEU A 365 0.35 -15.79 3.19
C LEU A 365 -1.01 -15.29 2.70
N ASP A 366 -1.74 -16.19 2.03
CA ASP A 366 -3.12 -15.96 1.64
C ASP A 366 -4.01 -15.89 2.89
N ALA A 367 -4.75 -14.81 3.05
CA ALA A 367 -5.64 -14.65 4.20
C ALA A 367 -7.07 -15.14 3.92
N ASP A 368 -7.36 -15.51 2.68
CA ASP A 368 -8.71 -15.86 2.23
C ASP A 368 -9.02 -17.37 2.40
N GLY A 369 -7.99 -18.17 2.74
CA GLY A 369 -8.15 -19.61 3.03
C GLY A 369 -8.45 -20.47 1.80
N ASP A 370 -8.09 -20.01 0.60
CA ASP A 370 -8.22 -20.75 -0.66
C ASP A 370 -7.09 -21.78 -0.84
#